data_eb0ca40eb4eb60205359d2b4dc931099
#
_entry.id   eb0ca40eb4eb60205359d2b4dc931099
#
_cell.length_a   1.000
_cell.length_b   1.000
_cell.length_c   1.000
_cell.angle_alpha   90.00
_cell.angle_beta   90.00
_cell.angle_gamma   90.00
#
_symmetry.space_group_name_H-M   'P 1'
#
loop_
_entity.id
_entity.type
_entity.pdbx_description
1 polymer ?
#
loop_
_entity_poly.entity_id
_entity_poly.type
_entity_poly.pdbx_seq_one_letter_code
_entity_poly.pdbx_strand_id
1 'polypeptide(L)'
;MKKLISSLLLTVLCTAVYAQFTTAGNGTTYNIQTLAGIGETGIVAFELAEGEPPTYQLSQSITIAAGDKFVMDDGIDLLFEKNVTLTIEGDADFNLANGSTFDSALDGGETLGAALCIASETTTTIKNCHFYTVGLALMAEGAVNISHCDFINHDGSSAAALYFISAGAASTIENCHFEWCEKAAIGSAANASQPLTIKNCTFEMNSAANNNVPQINITAAKPLTIEGCAINGNPVNNMVGGIGISNFMGYDANVTISGCTIKDNRYGIGLVGPAANIRIKDCTLLNNHYETNPMNGGSGISLYDPYLQTKAIISGNHIEGSLWGVTIIGCQNVNLGCLNEGENYNPGGNVFKNNGNNGELYDLYNNSTLTVYAQNNTWNVSEQTEEQIESVIFHKHDNASLGEVIFMPAANTTGIKGITVDKKNDSIFDLQGRKTTATQKGIYIVNGKKVVR
;
A
#
# COMPACT_ATOMS: atom_id res chain seq x y z
N MET A 1 -26.28 21.97 -9.49
CA MET A 1 -25.95 22.15 -8.07
C MET A 1 -24.62 21.49 -7.68
N LYS A 2 -24.26 20.27 -8.15
CA LYS A 2 -22.95 19.63 -7.84
C LYS A 2 -21.73 20.41 -8.38
N LYS A 3 -21.81 20.98 -9.57
CA LYS A 3 -20.71 21.79 -10.16
C LYS A 3 -20.43 23.10 -9.39
N LEU A 4 -21.44 23.70 -8.76
CA LEU A 4 -21.26 24.92 -7.97
C LEU A 4 -20.56 24.68 -6.63
N ILE A 5 -20.73 23.47 -6.04
CA ILE A 5 -20.12 23.10 -4.74
C ILE A 5 -18.64 22.77 -4.93
N SER A 6 -18.27 22.15 -6.05
CA SER A 6 -16.86 21.86 -6.36
C SER A 6 -16.03 23.15 -6.55
N SER A 7 -16.60 24.12 -7.27
CA SER A 7 -15.97 25.44 -7.46
C SER A 7 -15.89 26.26 -6.16
N LEU A 8 -16.85 26.10 -5.25
CA LEU A 8 -16.88 26.83 -3.99
C LEU A 8 -15.88 26.25 -2.94
N LEU A 9 -15.58 24.95 -3.01
CA LEU A 9 -14.57 24.35 -2.13
C LEU A 9 -13.13 24.75 -2.56
N LEU A 10 -12.90 24.96 -3.84
CA LEU A 10 -11.61 25.43 -4.37
C LEU A 10 -11.26 26.84 -3.85
N THR A 11 -12.26 27.71 -3.69
CA THR A 11 -12.07 29.10 -3.22
C THR A 11 -11.80 29.22 -1.72
N VAL A 12 -12.08 28.20 -0.91
CA VAL A 12 -11.87 28.24 0.56
C VAL A 12 -10.46 27.81 0.96
N LEU A 13 -9.76 27.03 0.11
CA LEU A 13 -8.37 26.58 0.38
C LEU A 13 -7.29 27.55 -0.15
N CYS A 14 -7.66 28.58 -0.94
CA CYS A 14 -6.73 29.52 -1.55
C CYS A 14 -7.11 30.99 -1.26
N THR A 15 -7.29 31.40 0.00
CA THR A 15 -7.50 32.80 0.36
C THR A 15 -6.23 33.51 0.81
N ALA A 16 -5.12 33.33 0.12
CA ALA A 16 -4.08 34.35 0.04
C ALA A 16 -4.22 34.98 -1.36
N VAL A 17 -4.46 36.32 -1.42
CA VAL A 17 -4.57 37.04 -2.67
C VAL A 17 -3.18 37.16 -3.29
N TYR A 18 -2.74 36.08 -3.94
CA TYR A 18 -1.60 36.12 -4.86
C TYR A 18 -2.18 36.36 -6.27
N ALA A 19 -1.45 37.09 -7.11
CA ALA A 19 -1.78 37.19 -8.50
C ALA A 19 -1.99 35.78 -9.09
N GLN A 20 -3.03 35.57 -9.86
CA GLN A 20 -3.35 34.29 -10.48
C GLN A 20 -3.56 34.51 -11.97
N PHE A 21 -2.89 33.73 -12.78
CA PHE A 21 -3.14 33.69 -14.23
C PHE A 21 -4.02 32.48 -14.57
N THR A 22 -5.03 32.70 -15.40
CA THR A 22 -5.90 31.62 -15.89
C THR A 22 -5.97 31.70 -17.41
N THR A 23 -5.77 30.59 -18.12
CA THR A 23 -5.89 30.54 -19.58
C THR A 23 -7.35 30.70 -20.03
N ALA A 24 -7.54 30.97 -21.33
CA ALA A 24 -8.86 31.39 -21.84
C ALA A 24 -9.89 30.26 -22.00
N GLY A 25 -9.49 28.97 -21.92
CA GLY A 25 -10.40 27.84 -22.12
C GLY A 25 -10.91 27.68 -23.54
N ASN A 26 -10.12 28.06 -24.52
CA ASN A 26 -10.55 28.21 -25.93
C ASN A 26 -9.97 27.15 -26.87
N GLY A 27 -9.40 26.06 -26.34
CA GLY A 27 -8.80 24.97 -27.10
C GLY A 27 -7.31 25.15 -27.39
N THR A 28 -6.66 26.09 -26.73
CA THR A 28 -5.23 26.32 -26.91
C THR A 28 -4.40 25.28 -26.18
N THR A 29 -3.29 24.86 -26.81
CA THR A 29 -2.29 24.00 -26.15
C THR A 29 -1.17 24.86 -25.58
N TYR A 30 -0.88 24.68 -24.31
CA TYR A 30 0.17 25.36 -23.56
C TYR A 30 1.25 24.37 -23.11
N ASN A 31 2.45 24.87 -22.97
CA ASN A 31 3.57 24.26 -22.24
C ASN A 31 4.26 25.36 -21.42
N ILE A 32 5.27 25.01 -20.63
CA ILE A 32 5.98 25.99 -19.79
C ILE A 32 6.64 27.09 -20.63
N GLN A 33 7.26 26.74 -21.76
CA GLN A 33 7.90 27.72 -22.65
C GLN A 33 6.91 28.70 -23.24
N THR A 34 5.75 28.24 -23.72
CA THR A 34 4.70 29.12 -24.28
C THR A 34 4.08 30.00 -23.19
N LEU A 35 3.89 29.47 -21.98
CA LEU A 35 3.42 30.26 -20.84
C LEU A 35 4.43 31.34 -20.44
N ALA A 36 5.71 31.01 -20.39
CA ALA A 36 6.78 31.99 -20.10
C ALA A 36 6.83 33.16 -21.10
N GLY A 37 6.40 32.93 -22.36
CA GLY A 37 6.25 33.96 -23.37
C GLY A 37 5.06 34.93 -23.13
N ILE A 38 4.16 34.62 -22.20
CA ILE A 38 3.02 35.49 -21.83
C ILE A 38 3.44 36.29 -20.58
N GLY A 39 3.66 37.59 -20.72
CA GLY A 39 4.23 38.43 -19.67
C GLY A 39 3.44 38.52 -18.35
N GLU A 40 2.21 38.03 -18.31
CA GLU A 40 1.33 38.06 -17.12
C GLU A 40 1.37 36.76 -16.28
N THR A 41 2.09 35.71 -16.72
CA THR A 41 2.09 34.40 -16.06
C THR A 41 2.99 34.31 -14.83
N GLY A 42 3.88 35.29 -14.65
CA GLY A 42 4.88 35.24 -13.57
C GLY A 42 5.90 34.11 -13.71
N ILE A 43 6.07 33.53 -14.91
CA ILE A 43 7.13 32.56 -15.16
C ILE A 43 8.39 33.29 -15.55
N VAL A 44 9.48 32.99 -14.84
CA VAL A 44 10.83 33.51 -15.13
C VAL A 44 11.70 32.37 -15.63
N ALA A 45 12.27 32.54 -16.83
CA ALA A 45 13.29 31.62 -17.33
C ALA A 45 14.68 32.05 -16.84
N PHE A 46 15.48 31.10 -16.41
CA PHE A 46 16.87 31.34 -15.99
C PHE A 46 17.83 31.11 -17.16
N GLU A 47 18.81 32.01 -17.29
CA GLU A 47 19.97 31.77 -18.14
C GLU A 47 20.97 30.92 -17.34
N LEU A 48 21.20 29.68 -17.79
CA LEU A 48 22.08 28.72 -17.14
C LEU A 48 23.33 28.48 -17.96
N ALA A 49 24.31 27.80 -17.33
CA ALA A 49 25.53 27.39 -18.01
C ALA A 49 25.23 26.36 -19.12
N GLU A 50 26.11 26.28 -20.10
CA GLU A 50 25.99 25.30 -21.20
C GLU A 50 25.92 23.87 -20.62
N GLY A 51 24.88 23.13 -20.98
CA GLY A 51 24.66 21.75 -20.57
C GLY A 51 23.72 21.55 -19.35
N GLU A 52 23.30 22.63 -18.68
CA GLU A 52 22.29 22.56 -17.64
C GLU A 52 20.86 22.53 -18.24
N PRO A 53 19.90 21.86 -17.60
CA PRO A 53 18.51 21.80 -18.07
C PRO A 53 17.88 23.19 -18.03
N PRO A 54 17.04 23.56 -19.02
CA PRO A 54 16.28 24.80 -18.96
C PRO A 54 15.46 24.88 -17.68
N THR A 55 15.66 25.94 -16.91
CA THR A 55 15.01 26.13 -15.59
C THR A 55 14.03 27.29 -15.64
N TYR A 56 12.84 27.05 -15.10
CA TYR A 56 11.75 28.03 -15.02
C TYR A 56 11.26 28.13 -13.57
N GLN A 57 10.98 29.35 -13.14
CA GLN A 57 10.40 29.60 -11.80
C GLN A 57 9.01 30.17 -11.94
N LEU A 58 8.04 29.60 -11.22
CA LEU A 58 6.71 30.13 -11.06
C LEU A 58 6.64 31.03 -9.82
N SER A 59 6.36 32.31 -10.01
CA SER A 59 6.18 33.29 -8.92
C SER A 59 4.71 33.58 -8.60
N GLN A 60 3.78 33.07 -9.40
CA GLN A 60 2.34 33.15 -9.15
C GLN A 60 1.64 31.86 -9.61
N SER A 61 0.48 31.59 -9.03
CA SER A 61 -0.31 30.42 -9.41
C SER A 61 -0.88 30.54 -10.82
N ILE A 62 -0.86 29.43 -11.54
CA ILE A 62 -1.36 29.33 -12.92
C ILE A 62 -2.44 28.26 -12.96
N THR A 63 -3.57 28.57 -13.62
CA THR A 63 -4.62 27.60 -13.93
C THR A 63 -4.74 27.45 -15.45
N ILE A 64 -4.57 26.22 -15.92
CA ILE A 64 -4.93 25.84 -17.29
C ILE A 64 -6.41 25.51 -17.26
N ALA A 65 -7.22 26.38 -17.86
CA ALA A 65 -8.67 26.27 -17.80
C ALA A 65 -9.21 25.03 -18.51
N ALA A 66 -10.38 24.55 -18.09
CA ALA A 66 -11.12 23.52 -18.79
C ALA A 66 -11.34 23.94 -20.27
N GLY A 67 -11.09 22.99 -21.19
CA GLY A 67 -11.11 23.22 -22.63
C GLY A 67 -9.76 23.51 -23.28
N ASP A 68 -8.75 23.94 -22.49
CA ASP A 68 -7.36 24.07 -22.97
C ASP A 68 -6.59 22.76 -22.70
N LYS A 69 -5.41 22.61 -23.30
CA LYS A 69 -4.51 21.48 -23.09
C LYS A 69 -3.18 21.96 -22.52
N PHE A 70 -2.65 21.21 -21.56
CA PHE A 70 -1.29 21.38 -21.09
C PHE A 70 -0.43 20.17 -21.45
N VAL A 71 0.73 20.44 -22.06
CA VAL A 71 1.74 19.42 -22.35
C VAL A 71 3.02 19.84 -21.67
N MET A 72 3.51 19.00 -20.75
CA MET A 72 4.74 19.30 -20.02
C MET A 72 5.95 19.22 -20.95
N ASP A 73 6.83 20.20 -20.86
CA ASP A 73 8.12 20.17 -21.55
C ASP A 73 9.01 19.09 -20.95
N ASP A 74 9.75 18.40 -21.79
CA ASP A 74 10.67 17.32 -21.40
C ASP A 74 12.08 17.86 -21.12
N GLY A 75 12.70 17.39 -20.03
CA GLY A 75 14.09 17.75 -19.69
C GLY A 75 14.25 19.16 -19.14
N ILE A 76 13.26 19.66 -18.37
CA ILE A 76 13.33 20.97 -17.72
C ILE A 76 13.23 20.87 -16.20
N ASP A 77 13.71 21.89 -15.52
CA ASP A 77 13.46 22.10 -14.07
C ASP A 77 12.40 23.18 -13.89
N LEU A 78 11.39 22.87 -13.07
CA LEU A 78 10.31 23.77 -12.74
C LEU A 78 10.32 24.05 -11.23
N LEU A 79 10.63 25.29 -10.86
CA LEU A 79 10.72 25.76 -9.48
C LEU A 79 9.46 26.51 -9.08
N PHE A 80 8.96 26.23 -7.88
CA PHE A 80 7.75 26.87 -7.35
C PHE A 80 8.09 27.78 -6.18
N GLU A 81 7.66 29.01 -6.21
CA GLU A 81 7.66 29.86 -5.03
C GLU A 81 6.62 29.40 -3.99
N LYS A 82 6.75 29.88 -2.77
CA LYS A 82 5.88 29.51 -1.65
C LYS A 82 4.40 29.80 -1.99
N ASN A 83 3.54 28.77 -1.77
CA ASN A 83 2.09 28.81 -2.04
C ASN A 83 1.70 29.01 -3.51
N VAL A 84 2.62 28.81 -4.42
CA VAL A 84 2.36 28.84 -5.87
C VAL A 84 1.99 27.44 -6.35
N THR A 85 0.96 27.35 -7.18
CA THR A 85 0.47 26.08 -7.77
C THR A 85 0.29 26.22 -9.27
N LEU A 86 0.57 25.12 -9.98
CA LEU A 86 0.13 24.91 -11.35
C LEU A 86 -1.08 23.97 -11.30
N THR A 87 -2.27 24.47 -11.63
CA THR A 87 -3.51 23.69 -11.65
C THR A 87 -3.93 23.41 -13.09
N ILE A 88 -4.21 22.16 -13.41
CA ILE A 88 -4.66 21.73 -14.73
C ILE A 88 -6.11 21.25 -14.63
N GLU A 89 -7.05 22.07 -15.11
CA GLU A 89 -8.47 21.71 -15.25
C GLU A 89 -8.77 21.15 -16.64
N GLY A 90 -7.96 21.52 -17.63
CA GLY A 90 -8.05 21.02 -19.01
C GLY A 90 -7.35 19.67 -19.21
N ASP A 91 -7.12 19.30 -20.45
CA ASP A 91 -6.37 18.09 -20.78
C ASP A 91 -4.91 18.22 -20.32
N ALA A 92 -4.35 17.15 -19.75
CA ALA A 92 -2.99 17.14 -19.23
C ALA A 92 -2.18 15.97 -19.79
N ASP A 93 -0.96 16.27 -20.25
CA ASP A 93 -0.01 15.28 -20.75
C ASP A 93 1.38 15.55 -20.18
N PHE A 94 1.86 14.64 -19.33
CA PHE A 94 3.19 14.65 -18.72
C PHE A 94 3.97 13.38 -19.12
N ASN A 95 3.76 12.86 -20.32
CA ASN A 95 4.43 11.67 -20.80
C ASN A 95 5.86 11.97 -21.30
N LEU A 96 6.79 12.11 -20.37
CA LEU A 96 8.16 12.53 -20.63
C LEU A 96 9.06 11.36 -21.01
N ALA A 97 10.07 11.63 -21.84
CA ALA A 97 11.08 10.67 -22.26
C ALA A 97 12.34 10.75 -21.37
N ASN A 98 12.81 11.97 -21.10
CA ASN A 98 14.05 12.23 -20.35
C ASN A 98 13.78 12.63 -18.89
N GLY A 99 12.55 13.04 -18.60
CA GLY A 99 12.15 13.49 -17.28
C GLY A 99 12.24 14.99 -17.08
N SER A 100 11.43 15.50 -16.13
CA SER A 100 11.49 16.89 -15.69
C SER A 100 11.33 16.98 -14.18
N THR A 101 11.98 17.96 -13.59
CA THR A 101 12.00 18.16 -12.14
C THR A 101 10.98 19.20 -11.72
N PHE A 102 10.33 18.95 -10.60
CA PHE A 102 9.43 19.85 -9.89
C PHE A 102 9.99 20.06 -8.48
N ASP A 103 10.41 21.28 -8.16
CA ASP A 103 11.06 21.56 -6.89
C ASP A 103 10.64 22.93 -6.33
N SER A 104 11.03 23.18 -5.09
CA SER A 104 10.87 24.47 -4.44
C SER A 104 11.93 25.45 -4.92
N ALA A 105 11.51 26.70 -5.16
CA ALA A 105 12.42 27.81 -5.42
C ALA A 105 13.17 28.31 -4.17
N LEU A 106 12.89 27.72 -2.99
CA LEU A 106 13.40 28.21 -1.71
C LEU A 106 14.62 27.43 -1.26
N ASP A 107 15.68 28.15 -0.92
CA ASP A 107 16.83 27.60 -0.21
C ASP A 107 16.44 27.27 1.24
N GLY A 108 16.35 25.98 1.56
CA GLY A 108 16.38 25.50 2.93
C GLY A 108 15.04 25.36 3.68
N GLY A 109 14.08 24.59 3.16
CA GLY A 109 13.10 23.92 4.03
C GLY A 109 11.88 24.75 4.44
N GLU A 110 11.40 25.66 3.62
CA GLU A 110 10.05 26.21 3.81
C GLU A 110 9.01 25.30 3.17
N THR A 111 8.02 24.87 3.98
CA THR A 111 6.91 24.01 3.62
C THR A 111 6.14 24.56 2.41
N LEU A 112 6.18 23.82 1.32
CA LEU A 112 5.30 24.01 0.18
C LEU A 112 4.15 23.02 0.24
N GLY A 113 2.95 23.44 -0.13
CA GLY A 113 1.85 22.53 -0.39
C GLY A 113 2.07 21.70 -1.65
N ALA A 114 0.99 21.13 -2.21
CA ALA A 114 1.06 20.55 -3.55
C ALA A 114 1.35 21.66 -4.56
N ALA A 115 2.46 21.52 -5.30
CA ALA A 115 2.84 22.48 -6.34
C ALA A 115 2.13 22.21 -7.67
N LEU A 116 1.82 20.94 -7.95
CA LEU A 116 1.04 20.53 -9.11
C LEU A 116 -0.32 19.98 -8.66
N CYS A 117 -1.40 20.46 -9.27
CA CYS A 117 -2.75 19.98 -9.03
C CYS A 117 -3.39 19.56 -10.37
N ILE A 118 -3.76 18.29 -10.48
CA ILE A 118 -4.53 17.77 -11.62
C ILE A 118 -6.00 17.73 -11.24
N ALA A 119 -6.81 18.50 -11.95
CA ALA A 119 -8.26 18.63 -11.78
C ALA A 119 -9.03 18.29 -13.09
N SER A 120 -8.37 17.58 -14.01
CA SER A 120 -8.89 17.24 -15.34
C SER A 120 -10.04 16.23 -15.28
N GLU A 121 -11.04 16.41 -16.15
CA GLU A 121 -12.11 15.42 -16.39
C GLU A 121 -11.65 14.28 -17.34
N THR A 122 -10.51 14.44 -18.01
CA THR A 122 -9.96 13.46 -18.97
C THR A 122 -8.84 12.62 -18.36
N THR A 123 -8.42 11.58 -19.06
CA THR A 123 -7.30 10.75 -18.61
C THR A 123 -5.99 11.51 -18.68
N THR A 124 -5.29 11.62 -17.57
CA THR A 124 -3.97 12.23 -17.47
C THR A 124 -2.89 11.15 -17.33
N THR A 125 -1.82 11.28 -18.10
CA THR A 125 -0.60 10.45 -17.96
C THR A 125 0.51 11.29 -17.36
N ILE A 126 1.15 10.79 -16.28
CA ILE A 126 2.29 11.40 -15.61
C ILE A 126 3.41 10.38 -15.58
N LYS A 127 4.49 10.64 -16.32
CA LYS A 127 5.59 9.70 -16.46
C LYS A 127 6.94 10.41 -16.45
N ASN A 128 7.92 9.81 -15.77
CA ASN A 128 9.25 10.34 -15.60
C ASN A 128 9.27 11.77 -15.04
N CYS A 129 8.40 12.05 -14.06
CA CYS A 129 8.38 13.32 -13.34
C CYS A 129 9.04 13.14 -11.97
N HIS A 130 9.94 14.07 -11.60
CA HIS A 130 10.70 14.02 -10.36
C HIS A 130 10.25 15.16 -9.45
N PHE A 131 9.55 14.83 -8.37
CA PHE A 131 9.03 15.78 -7.39
C PHE A 131 9.98 15.82 -6.18
N TYR A 132 10.73 16.91 -6.05
CA TYR A 132 11.59 17.18 -4.90
C TYR A 132 10.94 18.25 -4.04
N THR A 133 10.83 18.02 -2.72
CA THR A 133 10.22 18.91 -1.72
C THR A 133 8.75 19.28 -1.97
N VAL A 134 8.25 19.20 -3.18
CA VAL A 134 6.88 19.53 -3.58
C VAL A 134 6.02 18.27 -3.80
N GLY A 135 4.70 18.43 -3.80
CA GLY A 135 3.76 17.33 -3.96
C GLY A 135 2.82 17.49 -5.16
N LEU A 136 2.11 16.39 -5.43
CA LEU A 136 1.09 16.27 -6.45
C LEU A 136 -0.28 16.06 -5.81
N ALA A 137 -1.22 16.98 -6.07
CA ALA A 137 -2.60 16.86 -5.66
C ALA A 137 -3.48 16.38 -6.81
N LEU A 138 -4.39 15.47 -6.54
CA LEU A 138 -5.31 14.89 -7.51
C LEU A 138 -6.75 15.24 -7.12
N MET A 139 -7.37 16.12 -7.89
CA MET A 139 -8.79 16.46 -7.81
C MET A 139 -9.53 15.98 -9.07
N ALA A 140 -8.87 15.16 -9.88
CA ALA A 140 -9.33 14.74 -11.19
C ALA A 140 -10.59 13.86 -11.09
N GLU A 141 -11.59 14.11 -11.92
CA GLU A 141 -12.68 13.19 -12.21
C GLU A 141 -12.24 12.13 -13.23
N GLY A 142 -11.28 12.45 -14.11
CA GLY A 142 -10.63 11.53 -15.04
C GLY A 142 -9.67 10.55 -14.35
N ALA A 143 -9.22 9.56 -15.10
CA ALA A 143 -8.19 8.63 -14.64
C ALA A 143 -6.82 9.29 -14.61
N VAL A 144 -6.00 9.00 -13.60
CA VAL A 144 -4.61 9.47 -13.54
C VAL A 144 -3.67 8.27 -13.49
N ASN A 145 -2.81 8.16 -14.51
CA ASN A 145 -1.84 7.10 -14.64
C ASN A 145 -0.43 7.66 -14.40
N ILE A 146 0.17 7.27 -13.26
CA ILE A 146 1.48 7.76 -12.81
C ILE A 146 2.48 6.62 -12.90
N SER A 147 3.61 6.84 -13.56
CA SER A 147 4.64 5.81 -13.70
C SER A 147 6.05 6.37 -13.77
N HIS A 148 7.02 5.64 -13.19
CA HIS A 148 8.44 6.00 -13.21
C HIS A 148 8.69 7.42 -12.67
N CYS A 149 7.96 7.79 -11.63
CA CYS A 149 8.08 9.09 -10.97
C CYS A 149 8.73 8.93 -9.59
N ASP A 150 9.46 9.95 -9.18
CA ASP A 150 10.05 10.04 -7.85
C ASP A 150 9.37 11.14 -7.04
N PHE A 151 9.16 10.88 -5.75
CA PHE A 151 8.65 11.83 -4.76
C PHE A 151 9.60 11.81 -3.57
N ILE A 152 10.45 12.81 -3.47
CA ILE A 152 11.57 12.82 -2.54
C ILE A 152 11.52 14.06 -1.65
N ASN A 153 11.72 13.87 -0.34
CA ASN A 153 11.78 14.95 0.65
C ASN A 153 10.55 15.89 0.63
N HIS A 154 9.36 15.38 0.24
CA HIS A 154 8.17 16.20 0.29
C HIS A 154 7.98 16.76 1.72
N ASP A 155 8.13 18.06 1.85
CA ASP A 155 7.97 18.82 3.09
C ASP A 155 6.79 19.79 2.90
N GLY A 156 5.58 19.26 2.91
CA GLY A 156 4.44 20.02 2.48
C GLY A 156 3.35 20.20 3.51
N SER A 157 2.53 21.23 3.31
CA SER A 157 1.26 21.40 4.02
C SER A 157 0.19 20.41 3.56
N SER A 158 0.37 19.72 2.43
CA SER A 158 -0.53 18.65 1.98
C SER A 158 -0.42 17.42 2.88
N ALA A 159 -1.47 16.61 2.91
CA ALA A 159 -1.52 15.42 3.76
C ALA A 159 -0.64 14.26 3.27
N ALA A 160 -0.15 14.31 2.03
CA ALA A 160 0.74 13.34 1.42
C ALA A 160 1.51 13.96 0.23
N ALA A 161 2.61 13.34 -0.16
CA ALA A 161 3.37 13.73 -1.35
C ALA A 161 2.54 13.54 -2.63
N LEU A 162 1.83 12.42 -2.74
CA LEU A 162 0.80 12.18 -3.74
C LEU A 162 -0.55 12.08 -3.02
N TYR A 163 -1.43 13.06 -3.23
CA TYR A 163 -2.65 13.19 -2.44
C TYR A 163 -3.91 13.22 -3.29
N PHE A 164 -4.78 12.22 -3.10
CA PHE A 164 -6.12 12.16 -3.70
C PHE A 164 -7.10 12.99 -2.88
N ILE A 165 -7.54 14.11 -3.42
CA ILE A 165 -8.45 15.06 -2.74
C ILE A 165 -9.93 14.71 -2.99
N SER A 166 -10.25 14.23 -4.20
CA SER A 166 -11.62 13.86 -4.60
C SER A 166 -11.66 12.48 -5.22
N ALA A 167 -12.86 11.89 -5.27
CA ALA A 167 -13.09 10.65 -6.00
C ALA A 167 -13.00 10.90 -7.52
N GLY A 168 -12.45 9.94 -8.25
CA GLY A 168 -12.27 9.98 -9.68
C GLY A 168 -12.46 8.63 -10.37
N ALA A 169 -12.03 8.55 -11.62
CA ALA A 169 -11.99 7.31 -12.39
C ALA A 169 -10.84 6.39 -11.92
N ALA A 170 -10.82 5.17 -12.44
CA ALA A 170 -9.80 4.18 -12.10
C ALA A 170 -8.39 4.70 -12.44
N SER A 171 -7.52 4.73 -11.44
CA SER A 171 -6.17 5.30 -11.55
C SER A 171 -5.09 4.27 -11.21
N THR A 172 -3.90 4.47 -11.75
CA THR A 172 -2.74 3.60 -11.52
C THR A 172 -1.51 4.38 -11.08
N ILE A 173 -0.73 3.80 -10.16
CA ILE A 173 0.59 4.28 -9.74
C ILE A 173 1.53 3.09 -9.87
N GLU A 174 2.51 3.18 -10.78
CA GLU A 174 3.34 2.04 -11.11
C GLU A 174 4.84 2.42 -11.23
N ASN A 175 5.72 1.59 -10.67
CA ASN A 175 7.17 1.76 -10.75
C ASN A 175 7.65 3.14 -10.26
N CYS A 176 7.00 3.68 -9.22
CA CYS A 176 7.34 4.96 -8.61
C CYS A 176 8.16 4.77 -7.33
N HIS A 177 8.93 5.77 -6.98
CA HIS A 177 9.74 5.80 -5.78
C HIS A 177 9.32 6.95 -4.87
N PHE A 178 9.16 6.67 -3.56
CA PHE A 178 8.79 7.64 -2.53
C PHE A 178 9.80 7.55 -1.39
N GLU A 179 10.48 8.64 -1.09
CA GLU A 179 11.53 8.65 -0.08
C GLU A 179 11.49 9.92 0.78
N TRP A 180 11.65 9.75 2.10
CA TRP A 180 11.77 10.82 3.08
C TRP A 180 10.66 11.88 3.06
N CYS A 181 9.47 11.55 2.59
CA CYS A 181 8.34 12.47 2.66
C CYS A 181 7.95 12.74 4.13
N GLU A 182 7.75 13.99 4.52
CA GLU A 182 7.41 14.37 5.90
C GLU A 182 6.06 13.78 6.34
N LYS A 183 5.09 13.75 5.44
CA LYS A 183 3.77 13.12 5.61
C LYS A 183 3.72 11.76 4.89
N ALA A 184 2.53 11.20 4.71
CA ALA A 184 2.39 9.99 3.92
C ALA A 184 3.00 10.15 2.51
N ALA A 185 3.55 9.07 1.96
CA ALA A 185 3.95 9.04 0.56
C ALA A 185 2.73 9.15 -0.36
N ILE A 186 1.73 8.29 -0.13
CA ILE A 186 0.43 8.33 -0.82
C ILE A 186 -0.67 8.47 0.22
N GLY A 187 -1.57 9.41 0.01
CA GLY A 187 -2.71 9.62 0.88
C GLY A 187 -4.00 9.95 0.14
N SER A 188 -5.13 9.82 0.82
CA SER A 188 -6.42 10.24 0.29
C SER A 188 -7.29 10.91 1.34
N ALA A 189 -8.12 11.85 0.92
CA ALA A 189 -9.20 12.37 1.75
C ALA A 189 -10.24 11.26 2.02
N ALA A 190 -11.00 11.39 3.11
CA ALA A 190 -11.96 10.36 3.54
C ALA A 190 -13.06 10.06 2.51
N ASN A 191 -13.37 11.01 1.63
CA ASN A 191 -14.36 10.89 0.55
C ASN A 191 -13.71 10.65 -0.84
N ALA A 192 -12.39 10.62 -0.93
CA ALA A 192 -11.68 10.37 -2.17
C ALA A 192 -11.53 8.86 -2.40
N SER A 193 -12.57 8.26 -2.91
CA SER A 193 -12.63 6.82 -3.17
C SER A 193 -12.80 6.55 -4.65
N GLN A 194 -11.73 6.14 -5.30
CA GLN A 194 -11.74 5.64 -6.67
C GLN A 194 -11.12 4.25 -6.75
N PRO A 195 -11.37 3.49 -7.82
CA PRO A 195 -10.58 2.30 -8.10
C PRO A 195 -9.11 2.71 -8.25
N LEU A 196 -8.22 2.10 -7.47
CA LEU A 196 -6.80 2.46 -7.43
C LEU A 196 -5.93 1.21 -7.46
N THR A 197 -4.91 1.23 -8.31
CA THR A 197 -3.86 0.22 -8.33
C THR A 197 -2.52 0.88 -8.04
N ILE A 198 -1.81 0.39 -7.02
CA ILE A 198 -0.43 0.76 -6.68
C ILE A 198 0.43 -0.49 -6.90
N LYS A 199 1.38 -0.41 -7.82
CA LYS A 199 2.12 -1.59 -8.26
C LYS A 199 3.61 -1.33 -8.41
N ASN A 200 4.42 -2.28 -7.93
CA ASN A 200 5.88 -2.26 -8.08
C ASN A 200 6.54 -0.95 -7.62
N CYS A 201 5.95 -0.28 -6.62
CA CYS A 201 6.49 0.97 -6.08
C CYS A 201 7.38 0.70 -4.86
N THR A 202 8.31 1.61 -4.62
CA THR A 202 9.19 1.58 -3.44
C THR A 202 8.88 2.77 -2.53
N PHE A 203 8.73 2.49 -1.24
CA PHE A 203 8.46 3.47 -0.19
C PHE A 203 9.54 3.36 0.87
N GLU A 204 10.31 4.44 1.08
CA GLU A 204 11.42 4.43 2.01
C GLU A 204 11.33 5.57 3.00
N MET A 205 11.23 5.22 4.28
CA MET A 205 11.35 6.15 5.41
C MET A 205 10.40 7.35 5.34
N ASN A 206 9.25 7.20 4.66
CA ASN A 206 8.25 8.27 4.57
C ASN A 206 7.52 8.47 5.91
N SER A 207 6.68 9.50 5.99
CA SER A 207 6.05 10.00 7.22
C SER A 207 7.09 10.42 8.26
N ALA A 208 8.15 11.10 7.80
CA ALA A 208 9.32 11.47 8.59
C ALA A 208 8.99 12.38 9.79
N ALA A 209 7.85 13.08 9.78
CA ALA A 209 7.34 13.84 10.92
C ALA A 209 6.96 12.96 12.13
N ASN A 210 6.90 11.64 11.98
CA ASN A 210 6.63 10.65 13.03
C ASN A 210 5.36 10.93 13.87
N ASN A 211 4.27 11.35 13.23
CA ASN A 211 3.04 11.80 13.88
C ASN A 211 1.84 10.86 13.66
N ASN A 212 2.06 9.54 13.74
CA ASN A 212 1.05 8.50 13.63
C ASN A 212 0.34 8.44 12.25
N VAL A 213 1.09 8.65 11.20
CA VAL A 213 0.63 8.53 9.82
C VAL A 213 1.39 7.39 9.13
N PRO A 214 0.72 6.39 8.52
CA PRO A 214 1.42 5.35 7.77
C PRO A 214 2.00 5.88 6.45
N GLN A 215 2.96 5.16 5.88
CA GLN A 215 3.56 5.56 4.60
C GLN A 215 2.54 5.58 3.46
N ILE A 216 1.62 4.61 3.42
CA ILE A 216 0.44 4.61 2.54
C ILE A 216 -0.80 4.75 3.41
N ASN A 217 -1.54 5.86 3.26
CA ASN A 217 -2.70 6.20 4.08
C ASN A 217 -3.93 6.47 3.20
N ILE A 218 -4.69 5.44 2.92
CA ILE A 218 -5.76 5.48 1.90
C ILE A 218 -7.11 5.12 2.49
N THR A 219 -8.15 5.85 2.05
CA THR A 219 -9.54 5.45 2.23
C THR A 219 -9.94 4.45 1.15
N ALA A 220 -10.39 3.27 1.56
CA ALA A 220 -10.86 2.25 0.64
C ALA A 220 -12.39 2.29 0.52
N ALA A 221 -12.89 2.55 -0.69
CA ALA A 221 -14.33 2.54 -0.98
C ALA A 221 -14.68 1.86 -2.31
N LYS A 222 -13.70 1.54 -3.11
CA LYS A 222 -13.79 0.84 -4.40
C LYS A 222 -12.60 -0.10 -4.50
N PRO A 223 -12.46 -0.90 -5.55
CA PRO A 223 -11.31 -1.79 -5.65
C PRO A 223 -9.99 -1.05 -5.44
N LEU A 224 -9.26 -1.45 -4.40
CA LEU A 224 -7.90 -1.01 -4.10
C LEU A 224 -6.98 -2.21 -4.23
N THR A 225 -5.99 -2.10 -5.10
CA THR A 225 -4.96 -3.13 -5.27
C THR A 225 -3.59 -2.54 -4.95
N ILE A 226 -2.85 -3.19 -4.06
CA ILE A 226 -1.44 -2.88 -3.76
C ILE A 226 -0.65 -4.16 -4.04
N GLU A 227 0.22 -4.13 -5.05
CA GLU A 227 0.89 -5.34 -5.55
C GLU A 227 2.39 -5.12 -5.75
N GLY A 228 3.20 -6.07 -5.26
CA GLY A 228 4.64 -6.11 -5.54
C GLY A 228 5.43 -4.91 -5.01
N CYS A 229 4.91 -4.20 -4.00
CA CYS A 229 5.54 -3.01 -3.45
C CYS A 229 6.53 -3.34 -2.32
N ALA A 230 7.57 -2.52 -2.19
CA ALA A 230 8.49 -2.53 -1.05
C ALA A 230 8.19 -1.33 -0.13
N ILE A 231 7.85 -1.58 1.14
CA ILE A 231 7.50 -0.54 2.11
C ILE A 231 8.45 -0.66 3.31
N ASN A 232 9.49 0.17 3.31
CA ASN A 232 10.58 0.17 4.27
C ASN A 232 10.42 1.33 5.24
N GLY A 233 10.21 1.03 6.53
CA GLY A 233 10.11 2.02 7.58
C GLY A 233 11.46 2.55 8.04
N ASN A 234 11.40 3.51 8.94
CA ASN A 234 12.56 4.03 9.65
C ASN A 234 12.46 3.59 11.13
N PRO A 235 13.39 2.77 11.64
CA PRO A 235 13.40 2.32 13.03
C PRO A 235 13.38 3.43 14.09
N VAL A 236 13.79 4.63 13.72
CA VAL A 236 13.76 5.81 14.63
C VAL A 236 12.34 6.40 14.72
N ASN A 237 11.52 6.22 13.70
CA ASN A 237 10.17 6.77 13.60
C ASN A 237 9.12 5.75 14.07
N ASN A 238 9.05 5.54 15.38
CA ASN A 238 8.24 4.50 16.01
C ASN A 238 6.72 4.67 15.86
N MET A 239 6.24 5.80 15.36
CA MET A 239 4.81 6.04 15.14
C MET A 239 4.34 5.76 13.72
N VAL A 240 5.24 5.39 12.79
CA VAL A 240 4.94 5.23 11.37
C VAL A 240 4.55 3.79 11.02
N GLY A 241 3.33 3.58 10.54
CA GLY A 241 2.87 2.31 9.98
C GLY A 241 3.28 2.12 8.52
N GLY A 242 3.24 0.88 8.04
CA GLY A 242 3.49 0.59 6.62
C GLY A 242 2.29 1.01 5.75
N ILE A 243 1.24 0.20 5.73
CA ILE A 243 0.00 0.44 4.99
C ILE A 243 -1.14 0.66 5.98
N GLY A 244 -1.78 1.81 5.91
CA GLY A 244 -3.01 2.11 6.64
C GLY A 244 -4.18 2.29 5.69
N ILE A 245 -5.23 1.50 5.89
CA ILE A 245 -6.46 1.56 5.13
C ILE A 245 -7.60 1.89 6.08
N SER A 246 -8.31 2.97 5.80
CA SER A 246 -9.46 3.39 6.58
C SER A 246 -10.75 3.32 5.76
N ASN A 247 -11.82 2.90 6.41
CA ASN A 247 -13.16 2.87 5.81
C ASN A 247 -14.20 3.51 6.73
N PHE A 248 -13.90 4.71 7.25
CA PHE A 248 -14.77 5.42 8.17
C PHE A 248 -16.13 5.84 7.58
N MET A 249 -16.22 5.93 6.27
CA MET A 249 -17.46 6.25 5.57
C MET A 249 -18.37 5.02 5.38
N GLY A 250 -17.92 3.82 5.77
CA GLY A 250 -18.70 2.59 5.67
C GLY A 250 -19.00 2.16 4.22
N TYR A 251 -18.11 2.45 3.29
CA TYR A 251 -18.25 2.01 1.90
C TYR A 251 -18.07 0.50 1.78
N ASP A 252 -18.72 -0.12 0.79
CA ASP A 252 -18.47 -1.51 0.42
C ASP A 252 -17.13 -1.63 -0.30
N ALA A 253 -16.05 -1.75 0.47
CA ALA A 253 -14.68 -1.68 0.00
C ALA A 253 -14.13 -3.07 -0.34
N ASN A 254 -13.42 -3.16 -1.48
CA ASN A 254 -12.69 -4.36 -1.88
C ASN A 254 -11.19 -4.04 -1.95
N VAL A 255 -10.40 -4.70 -1.11
CA VAL A 255 -8.96 -4.45 -0.98
C VAL A 255 -8.17 -5.72 -1.26
N THR A 256 -7.16 -5.63 -2.11
CA THR A 256 -6.19 -6.70 -2.34
C THR A 256 -4.79 -6.17 -2.11
N ILE A 257 -4.05 -6.81 -1.21
CA ILE A 257 -2.62 -6.55 -0.97
C ILE A 257 -1.88 -7.85 -1.25
N SER A 258 -0.94 -7.84 -2.21
CA SER A 258 -0.28 -9.07 -2.63
C SER A 258 1.18 -8.88 -3.02
N GLY A 259 2.02 -9.87 -2.67
CA GLY A 259 3.43 -9.90 -3.08
C GLY A 259 4.26 -8.72 -2.55
N CYS A 260 3.81 -8.04 -1.50
CA CYS A 260 4.52 -6.88 -0.94
C CYS A 260 5.54 -7.31 0.12
N THR A 261 6.65 -6.56 0.21
CA THR A 261 7.58 -6.64 1.34
C THR A 261 7.40 -5.41 2.21
N ILE A 262 7.03 -5.61 3.49
CA ILE A 262 6.72 -4.53 4.43
C ILE A 262 7.56 -4.73 5.68
N LYS A 263 8.49 -3.83 5.93
CA LYS A 263 9.43 -4.03 7.04
C LYS A 263 9.76 -2.76 7.79
N ASP A 264 10.19 -2.97 9.04
CA ASP A 264 10.77 -1.92 9.88
C ASP A 264 9.81 -0.76 10.14
N ASN A 265 8.49 -1.04 10.24
CA ASN A 265 7.45 -0.08 10.56
C ASN A 265 6.89 -0.31 11.98
N ARG A 266 6.05 0.59 12.45
CA ARG A 266 5.27 0.42 13.69
C ARG A 266 4.32 -0.77 13.62
N TYR A 267 3.65 -0.93 12.48
CA TYR A 267 2.85 -2.09 12.09
C TYR A 267 2.97 -2.29 10.59
N GLY A 268 2.73 -3.51 10.12
CA GLY A 268 2.83 -3.78 8.68
C GLY A 268 1.61 -3.28 7.92
N ILE A 269 0.46 -3.92 8.11
CA ILE A 269 -0.82 -3.58 7.46
C ILE A 269 -1.86 -3.32 8.53
N GLY A 270 -2.48 -2.15 8.51
CA GLY A 270 -3.58 -1.79 9.40
C GLY A 270 -4.85 -1.48 8.61
N LEU A 271 -5.96 -2.15 8.96
CA LEU A 271 -7.29 -1.79 8.51
C LEU A 271 -8.11 -1.26 9.67
N VAL A 272 -8.83 -0.16 9.44
CA VAL A 272 -9.76 0.42 10.41
C VAL A 272 -11.09 0.76 9.72
N GLY A 273 -12.19 0.26 10.27
CA GLY A 273 -13.56 0.58 9.84
C GLY A 273 -14.33 -0.59 9.23
N PRO A 274 -15.64 -0.43 9.08
CA PRO A 274 -16.58 -1.49 8.70
C PRO A 274 -16.62 -1.75 7.19
N ALA A 275 -17.31 -2.84 6.82
CA ALA A 275 -17.75 -3.17 5.46
C ALA A 275 -16.63 -3.33 4.42
N ALA A 276 -15.46 -3.81 4.84
CA ALA A 276 -14.37 -4.10 3.91
C ALA A 276 -14.27 -5.60 3.61
N ASN A 277 -14.00 -5.93 2.32
CA ASN A 277 -13.59 -7.25 1.89
C ASN A 277 -12.09 -7.20 1.56
N ILE A 278 -11.27 -7.87 2.39
CA ILE A 278 -9.82 -7.78 2.30
C ILE A 278 -9.22 -9.11 1.89
N ARG A 279 -8.24 -9.05 0.98
CA ARG A 279 -7.36 -10.16 0.64
C ARG A 279 -5.91 -9.73 0.85
N ILE A 280 -5.19 -10.43 1.74
CA ILE A 280 -3.76 -10.22 1.97
C ILE A 280 -3.08 -11.54 1.67
N LYS A 281 -2.25 -11.57 0.63
CA LYS A 281 -1.64 -12.81 0.17
C LYS A 281 -0.20 -12.64 -0.28
N ASP A 282 0.60 -13.67 -0.02
CA ASP A 282 1.96 -13.79 -0.53
C ASP A 282 2.86 -12.59 -0.16
N CYS A 283 2.57 -11.93 0.97
CA CYS A 283 3.37 -10.80 1.48
C CYS A 283 4.42 -11.26 2.48
N THR A 284 5.50 -10.50 2.57
CA THR A 284 6.56 -10.67 3.56
C THR A 284 6.54 -9.47 4.51
N LEU A 285 6.19 -9.71 5.78
CA LEU A 285 6.09 -8.68 6.82
C LEU A 285 7.17 -8.93 7.87
N LEU A 286 8.16 -8.02 7.98
CA LEU A 286 9.34 -8.24 8.80
C LEU A 286 9.55 -7.10 9.80
N ASN A 287 9.77 -7.43 11.07
CA ASN A 287 10.18 -6.48 12.11
C ASN A 287 9.26 -5.26 12.26
N ASN A 288 7.95 -5.43 12.06
CA ASN A 288 7.01 -4.33 12.21
C ASN A 288 6.62 -4.15 13.69
N HIS A 289 7.56 -3.68 14.52
CA HIS A 289 7.46 -3.64 15.99
C HIS A 289 8.09 -2.41 16.66
N TYR A 290 8.42 -1.37 15.91
CA TYR A 290 9.20 -0.25 16.48
C TYR A 290 8.43 0.60 17.50
N GLU A 291 7.10 0.55 17.53
CA GLU A 291 6.37 0.97 18.72
C GLU A 291 6.39 -0.16 19.75
N THR A 292 7.06 0.08 20.85
CA THR A 292 7.25 -0.94 21.90
C THR A 292 6.02 -1.16 22.78
N ASN A 293 5.05 -0.25 22.77
CA ASN A 293 3.78 -0.43 23.44
C ASN A 293 2.81 -1.21 22.53
N PRO A 294 2.52 -2.49 22.84
CA PRO A 294 1.69 -3.34 21.98
C PRO A 294 0.24 -2.85 21.83
N MET A 295 -0.22 -1.99 22.72
CA MET A 295 -1.55 -1.36 22.62
C MET A 295 -1.62 -0.29 21.52
N ASN A 296 -0.47 0.24 21.11
CA ASN A 296 -0.37 1.28 20.10
C ASN A 296 0.01 0.77 18.72
N GLY A 297 0.49 -0.46 18.60
CA GLY A 297 0.97 -1.01 17.33
C GLY A 297 1.74 -2.31 17.49
N GLY A 298 2.59 -2.63 16.53
CA GLY A 298 3.45 -3.81 16.57
C GLY A 298 2.83 -5.07 15.96
N SER A 299 1.66 -4.99 15.32
CA SER A 299 1.10 -6.11 14.57
C SER A 299 1.69 -6.21 13.17
N GLY A 300 1.97 -7.42 12.71
CA GLY A 300 2.22 -7.65 11.30
C GLY A 300 1.00 -7.25 10.49
N ILE A 301 -0.18 -7.76 10.85
CA ILE A 301 -1.49 -7.38 10.28
C ILE A 301 -2.43 -7.05 11.43
N SER A 302 -3.10 -5.90 11.36
CA SER A 302 -4.12 -5.45 12.33
C SER A 302 -5.44 -5.17 11.62
N LEU A 303 -6.50 -5.85 12.05
CA LEU A 303 -7.87 -5.67 11.55
C LEU A 303 -8.75 -5.15 12.69
N TYR A 304 -9.32 -3.96 12.50
CA TYR A 304 -10.18 -3.33 13.48
C TYR A 304 -11.54 -2.96 12.87
N ASP A 305 -12.58 -3.72 13.21
CA ASP A 305 -13.97 -3.41 12.85
C ASP A 305 -14.94 -3.87 13.94
N PRO A 306 -15.27 -3.00 14.89
CA PRO A 306 -16.15 -3.33 15.99
C PRO A 306 -17.62 -3.55 15.56
N TYR A 307 -17.96 -3.22 14.32
CA TYR A 307 -19.33 -3.41 13.80
C TYR A 307 -19.55 -4.78 13.16
N LEU A 308 -18.51 -5.63 13.12
CA LEU A 308 -18.57 -7.01 12.60
C LEU A 308 -19.05 -7.10 11.14
N GLN A 309 -18.55 -6.22 10.27
CA GLN A 309 -18.92 -6.18 8.85
C GLN A 309 -17.74 -6.57 7.92
N THR A 310 -16.51 -6.41 8.39
CA THR A 310 -15.32 -6.69 7.60
C THR A 310 -15.07 -8.19 7.47
N LYS A 311 -14.72 -8.61 6.25
CA LYS A 311 -14.27 -9.97 5.91
C LYS A 311 -12.82 -9.91 5.45
N ALA A 312 -12.02 -10.88 5.87
CA ALA A 312 -10.61 -10.95 5.48
C ALA A 312 -10.19 -12.36 5.11
N ILE A 313 -9.48 -12.50 4.00
CA ILE A 313 -8.80 -13.72 3.57
C ILE A 313 -7.29 -13.44 3.59
N ILE A 314 -6.56 -14.20 4.39
CA ILE A 314 -5.13 -14.02 4.63
C ILE A 314 -4.43 -15.34 4.32
N SER A 315 -3.53 -15.38 3.32
CA SER A 315 -2.90 -16.64 2.88
C SER A 315 -1.50 -16.44 2.31
N GLY A 316 -0.62 -17.42 2.55
CA GLY A 316 0.71 -17.45 1.96
C GLY A 316 1.66 -16.37 2.45
N ASN A 317 1.35 -15.66 3.54
CA ASN A 317 2.18 -14.57 4.05
C ASN A 317 3.29 -15.09 4.97
N HIS A 318 4.44 -14.43 4.97
CA HIS A 318 5.49 -14.60 5.96
C HIS A 318 5.45 -13.42 6.93
N ILE A 319 5.18 -13.70 8.22
CA ILE A 319 5.00 -12.70 9.27
C ILE A 319 6.03 -12.97 10.37
N GLU A 320 7.07 -12.16 10.42
CA GLU A 320 8.20 -12.38 11.33
C GLU A 320 8.58 -11.13 12.11
N GLY A 321 8.88 -11.30 13.39
CA GLY A 321 9.47 -10.27 14.23
C GLY A 321 8.51 -9.14 14.62
N SER A 322 7.21 -9.35 14.59
CA SER A 322 6.20 -8.41 15.08
C SER A 322 5.92 -8.63 16.57
N LEU A 323 5.39 -7.63 17.30
CA LEU A 323 4.89 -7.85 18.67
C LEU A 323 3.67 -8.78 18.68
N TRP A 324 2.83 -8.67 17.65
CA TRP A 324 1.70 -9.54 17.37
C TRP A 324 1.76 -9.96 15.89
N GLY A 325 1.58 -11.22 15.58
CA GLY A 325 1.55 -11.67 14.18
C GLY A 325 0.34 -11.08 13.45
N VAL A 326 -0.86 -11.54 13.80
CA VAL A 326 -2.14 -10.99 13.32
C VAL A 326 -3.03 -10.64 14.51
N THR A 327 -3.55 -9.42 14.53
CA THR A 327 -4.51 -8.95 15.53
C THR A 327 -5.87 -8.72 14.87
N ILE A 328 -6.92 -9.31 15.47
CA ILE A 328 -8.31 -9.19 15.01
C ILE A 328 -9.12 -8.58 16.12
N ILE A 329 -9.75 -7.43 15.88
CA ILE A 329 -10.66 -6.77 16.80
C ILE A 329 -12.00 -6.58 16.09
N GLY A 330 -13.01 -7.34 16.51
CA GLY A 330 -14.28 -7.42 15.80
C GLY A 330 -14.17 -8.22 14.50
N CYS A 331 -14.59 -7.66 13.38
CA CYS A 331 -14.71 -8.28 12.05
C CYS A 331 -15.78 -9.38 11.95
N GLN A 332 -16.33 -9.60 10.76
CA GLN A 332 -17.41 -10.57 10.51
C GLN A 332 -16.87 -11.98 10.24
N ASN A 333 -15.85 -12.07 9.36
CA ASN A 333 -15.28 -13.34 8.94
C ASN A 333 -13.80 -13.13 8.62
N VAL A 334 -12.94 -13.71 9.43
CA VAL A 334 -11.49 -13.70 9.19
C VAL A 334 -11.04 -15.13 8.96
N ASN A 335 -10.39 -15.36 7.83
CA ASN A 335 -9.99 -16.66 7.36
C ASN A 335 -8.51 -16.64 6.96
N LEU A 336 -7.68 -17.21 7.85
CA LEU A 336 -6.25 -17.43 7.60
C LEU A 336 -5.97 -18.82 7.02
N GLY A 337 -6.99 -19.67 6.91
CA GLY A 337 -6.91 -21.03 6.36
C GLY A 337 -8.16 -21.82 6.71
N CYS A 338 -8.91 -22.28 5.71
CA CYS A 338 -10.06 -23.14 5.87
C CYS A 338 -10.00 -24.24 4.80
N LEU A 339 -9.76 -25.46 5.22
CA LEU A 339 -9.58 -26.60 4.31
C LEU A 339 -10.90 -27.27 3.90
N ASN A 340 -12.03 -26.79 4.42
CA ASN A 340 -13.35 -27.26 3.97
C ASN A 340 -13.61 -26.79 2.54
N GLU A 341 -13.99 -27.72 1.68
CA GLU A 341 -14.40 -27.40 0.31
C GLU A 341 -15.60 -26.44 0.29
N GLY A 342 -15.63 -25.51 -0.66
CA GLY A 342 -16.73 -24.57 -0.86
C GLY A 342 -16.29 -23.11 -0.83
N GLU A 343 -17.22 -22.19 -0.62
CA GLU A 343 -17.00 -20.74 -0.70
C GLU A 343 -15.97 -20.19 0.32
N ASN A 344 -15.80 -20.90 1.45
CA ASN A 344 -14.85 -20.49 2.49
C ASN A 344 -13.47 -21.13 2.36
N TYR A 345 -13.22 -21.92 1.29
CA TYR A 345 -11.92 -22.52 1.10
C TYR A 345 -10.81 -21.49 1.03
N ASN A 346 -9.80 -21.69 1.88
CA ASN A 346 -8.56 -20.90 1.89
C ASN A 346 -7.40 -21.85 2.20
N PRO A 347 -6.40 -21.96 1.32
CA PRO A 347 -5.29 -22.89 1.52
C PRO A 347 -4.45 -22.58 2.77
N GLY A 348 -4.60 -21.42 3.42
CA GLY A 348 -3.74 -20.99 4.52
C GLY A 348 -2.32 -20.72 4.04
N GLY A 349 -1.35 -21.43 4.60
CA GLY A 349 0.05 -21.33 4.18
C GLY A 349 0.76 -20.09 4.71
N ASN A 350 0.19 -19.42 5.72
CA ASN A 350 0.92 -18.35 6.40
C ASN A 350 2.01 -18.95 7.30
N VAL A 351 3.13 -18.27 7.40
CA VAL A 351 4.28 -18.64 8.24
C VAL A 351 4.48 -17.55 9.28
N PHE A 352 4.34 -17.92 10.53
CA PHE A 352 4.61 -17.06 11.69
C PHE A 352 5.98 -17.40 12.28
N LYS A 353 6.78 -16.40 12.60
CA LYS A 353 8.11 -16.61 13.14
C LYS A 353 8.58 -15.45 14.01
N ASN A 354 9.18 -15.75 15.15
CA ASN A 354 9.77 -14.75 16.04
C ASN A 354 8.84 -13.60 16.43
N ASN A 355 7.52 -13.80 16.41
CA ASN A 355 6.57 -12.83 16.91
C ASN A 355 6.50 -12.94 18.43
N GLY A 356 6.37 -11.81 19.13
CA GLY A 356 6.25 -11.83 20.59
C GLY A 356 6.45 -10.47 21.23
N ASN A 357 5.91 -10.34 22.44
CA ASN A 357 5.89 -9.11 23.21
C ASN A 357 6.22 -9.41 24.69
N ASN A 358 7.43 -9.09 25.12
CA ASN A 358 7.87 -9.21 26.53
C ASN A 358 7.57 -10.58 27.18
N GLY A 359 7.67 -11.66 26.41
CA GLY A 359 7.38 -13.01 26.88
C GLY A 359 5.99 -13.53 26.52
N GLU A 360 5.06 -12.66 26.11
CA GLU A 360 3.79 -13.05 25.50
C GLU A 360 4.00 -13.37 24.03
N LEU A 361 3.64 -14.56 23.60
CA LEU A 361 3.87 -15.04 22.24
C LEU A 361 2.52 -15.21 21.54
N TYR A 362 2.09 -14.18 20.79
CA TYR A 362 0.88 -14.31 19.99
C TYR A 362 1.16 -14.13 18.50
N ASP A 363 1.13 -15.25 17.79
CA ASP A 363 1.07 -15.27 16.33
C ASP A 363 -0.30 -14.83 15.85
N LEU A 364 -1.36 -15.18 16.61
CA LEU A 364 -2.73 -14.76 16.32
C LEU A 364 -3.43 -14.32 17.61
N TYR A 365 -3.87 -13.07 17.63
CA TYR A 365 -4.65 -12.49 18.72
C TYR A 365 -6.09 -12.21 18.24
N ASN A 366 -7.03 -13.10 18.59
CA ASN A 366 -8.44 -12.97 18.27
C ASN A 366 -9.21 -12.27 19.40
N ASN A 367 -9.43 -10.98 19.28
CA ASN A 367 -10.33 -10.21 20.12
C ASN A 367 -11.68 -9.95 19.40
N SER A 368 -12.26 -11.02 18.85
CA SER A 368 -13.60 -11.05 18.23
C SER A 368 -14.44 -12.13 18.90
N THR A 369 -15.75 -11.95 18.92
CA THR A 369 -16.70 -12.96 19.39
C THR A 369 -17.00 -14.05 18.35
N LEU A 370 -16.46 -13.92 17.13
CA LEU A 370 -16.74 -14.81 16.02
C LEU A 370 -15.60 -15.80 15.79
N THR A 371 -15.94 -16.95 15.20
CA THR A 371 -14.96 -17.99 14.86
C THR A 371 -14.02 -17.51 13.79
N VAL A 372 -12.72 -17.79 13.97
CA VAL A 372 -11.64 -17.53 13.02
C VAL A 372 -11.09 -18.86 12.51
N TYR A 373 -10.97 -19.01 11.20
CA TYR A 373 -10.34 -20.18 10.59
C TYR A 373 -8.86 -19.89 10.32
N ALA A 374 -7.99 -20.79 10.78
CA ALA A 374 -6.53 -20.62 10.69
C ALA A 374 -5.80 -21.94 10.42
N GLN A 375 -6.42 -22.86 9.70
CA GLN A 375 -5.85 -24.16 9.34
C GLN A 375 -4.70 -24.02 8.33
N ASN A 376 -3.83 -25.03 8.30
CA ASN A 376 -2.71 -25.14 7.35
C ASN A 376 -1.73 -23.97 7.39
N ASN A 377 -1.47 -23.41 8.57
CA ASN A 377 -0.43 -22.40 8.80
C ASN A 377 0.74 -23.03 9.58
N THR A 378 1.91 -22.41 9.46
CA THR A 378 3.11 -22.74 10.25
C THR A 378 3.22 -21.72 11.38
N TRP A 379 3.23 -22.19 12.61
CA TRP A 379 3.23 -21.38 13.81
C TRP A 379 4.62 -21.26 14.43
N ASN A 380 4.85 -20.24 15.21
CA ASN A 380 6.13 -19.95 15.89
C ASN A 380 6.34 -20.84 17.12
N VAL A 381 6.36 -22.14 16.90
CA VAL A 381 6.55 -23.18 17.94
C VAL A 381 7.57 -24.20 17.48
N SER A 382 8.15 -24.94 18.43
CA SER A 382 9.16 -25.95 18.12
C SER A 382 8.59 -27.18 17.39
N GLU A 383 7.36 -27.56 17.72
CA GLU A 383 6.64 -28.66 17.07
C GLU A 383 5.20 -28.21 16.77
N GLN A 384 4.72 -28.50 15.57
CA GLN A 384 3.36 -28.10 15.12
C GLN A 384 2.29 -29.02 15.74
N THR A 385 2.31 -29.19 17.08
CA THR A 385 1.29 -29.92 17.84
C THR A 385 0.19 -28.98 18.29
N GLU A 386 -1.01 -29.50 18.50
CA GLU A 386 -2.15 -28.72 18.97
C GLU A 386 -1.85 -27.97 20.27
N GLU A 387 -1.21 -28.65 21.25
CA GLU A 387 -0.84 -28.08 22.54
C GLU A 387 0.15 -26.91 22.41
N GLN A 388 1.17 -27.04 21.57
CA GLN A 388 2.15 -25.96 21.39
C GLN A 388 1.56 -24.78 20.60
N ILE A 389 0.77 -25.06 19.57
CA ILE A 389 0.14 -24.00 18.77
C ILE A 389 -0.87 -23.22 19.63
N GLU A 390 -1.62 -23.88 20.48
CA GLU A 390 -2.55 -23.23 21.42
C GLU A 390 -1.85 -22.14 22.25
N SER A 391 -0.59 -22.37 22.64
CA SER A 391 0.19 -21.41 23.47
C SER A 391 0.58 -20.10 22.75
N VAL A 392 0.42 -20.00 21.43
CA VAL A 392 0.73 -18.80 20.63
C VAL A 392 -0.51 -18.17 19.99
N ILE A 393 -1.68 -18.65 20.39
CA ILE A 393 -2.99 -18.12 19.93
C ILE A 393 -3.77 -17.61 21.14
N PHE A 394 -4.29 -16.38 21.07
CA PHE A 394 -5.22 -15.86 22.05
C PHE A 394 -6.64 -15.90 21.49
N HIS A 395 -7.57 -16.60 22.17
CA HIS A 395 -8.93 -16.76 21.72
C HIS A 395 -9.89 -17.25 22.86
N LYS A 396 -10.95 -17.95 22.51
CA LYS A 396 -11.97 -18.49 23.42
C LYS A 396 -11.40 -19.31 24.57
N HIS A 397 -10.29 -20.01 24.38
CA HIS A 397 -9.65 -20.81 25.43
C HIS A 397 -9.10 -19.94 26.55
N ASP A 398 -8.59 -18.75 26.23
CA ASP A 398 -8.07 -17.78 27.19
C ASP A 398 -9.18 -16.90 27.78
N ASN A 399 -10.20 -16.61 26.96
CA ASN A 399 -11.35 -15.80 27.37
C ASN A 399 -12.65 -16.34 26.75
N ALA A 400 -13.49 -16.96 27.55
CA ALA A 400 -14.73 -17.62 27.13
C ALA A 400 -15.75 -16.72 26.40
N SER A 401 -15.59 -15.39 26.44
CA SER A 401 -16.42 -14.44 25.67
C SER A 401 -16.00 -14.28 24.22
N LEU A 402 -14.84 -14.79 23.85
CA LEU A 402 -14.29 -14.68 22.50
C LEU A 402 -14.69 -15.85 21.60
N GLY A 403 -14.51 -15.66 20.30
CA GLY A 403 -14.70 -16.69 19.30
C GLY A 403 -13.55 -17.70 19.30
N GLU A 404 -13.85 -18.90 18.87
CA GLU A 404 -12.89 -19.98 18.72
C GLU A 404 -11.99 -19.73 17.51
N VAL A 405 -10.71 -20.11 17.61
CA VAL A 405 -9.80 -20.22 16.46
C VAL A 405 -9.67 -21.68 16.06
N ILE A 406 -10.03 -22.02 14.83
CA ILE A 406 -9.88 -23.37 14.28
C ILE A 406 -8.57 -23.42 13.52
N PHE A 407 -7.51 -23.91 14.16
CA PHE A 407 -6.13 -23.88 13.60
C PHE A 407 -5.62 -25.24 13.15
N MET A 408 -6.25 -26.34 13.59
CA MET A 408 -5.86 -27.68 13.15
C MET A 408 -6.60 -28.11 11.88
N PRO A 409 -5.97 -28.86 10.96
CA PRO A 409 -4.57 -29.26 10.99
C PRO A 409 -3.62 -28.08 10.66
N ALA A 410 -2.46 -28.06 11.31
CA ALA A 410 -1.38 -27.14 10.97
C ALA A 410 -0.63 -27.59 9.69
N ALA A 411 0.15 -26.68 9.09
CA ALA A 411 0.98 -27.04 7.96
C ALA A 411 2.07 -28.04 8.39
N ASN A 412 2.22 -29.10 7.63
CA ASN A 412 3.33 -30.02 7.80
C ASN A 412 4.60 -29.39 7.20
N THR A 413 5.47 -28.88 8.05
CA THR A 413 6.77 -28.30 7.66
C THR A 413 7.74 -29.32 7.05
N THR A 414 7.49 -30.61 7.23
CA THR A 414 8.22 -31.70 6.60
C THR A 414 7.42 -32.23 5.40
N GLY A 415 7.51 -31.63 4.25
CA GLY A 415 6.86 -31.90 2.96
C GLY A 415 6.52 -33.34 2.53
N ILE A 416 6.34 -34.24 3.46
CA ILE A 416 5.85 -35.62 3.26
C ILE A 416 4.74 -35.83 4.29
N LYS A 417 3.45 -35.69 3.87
CA LYS A 417 2.39 -36.38 4.60
C LYS A 417 2.84 -37.82 4.80
N GLY A 418 3.05 -38.24 6.05
CA GLY A 418 3.26 -39.65 6.34
C GLY A 418 2.10 -40.41 5.72
N ILE A 419 2.36 -41.09 4.62
CA ILE A 419 1.39 -42.03 4.07
C ILE A 419 1.24 -43.04 5.19
N THR A 420 0.10 -43.06 5.86
CA THR A 420 -0.33 -44.18 6.67
C THR A 420 -0.46 -45.33 5.69
N VAL A 421 0.64 -46.08 5.55
CA VAL A 421 0.65 -47.28 4.74
C VAL A 421 -0.22 -48.28 5.49
N ASP A 422 -1.43 -48.47 4.97
CA ASP A 422 -2.24 -49.61 5.35
C ASP A 422 -1.36 -50.88 5.22
N LYS A 423 -1.11 -51.56 6.33
CA LYS A 423 -0.13 -52.66 6.48
C LYS A 423 -0.42 -53.90 5.63
N LYS A 424 -1.09 -53.76 4.49
CA LYS A 424 -1.53 -54.92 3.66
C LYS A 424 -1.27 -54.78 2.15
N ASN A 425 -0.34 -53.97 1.71
CA ASN A 425 0.06 -54.02 0.30
C ASN A 425 1.59 -54.05 0.18
N ASP A 426 2.16 -55.22 -0.11
CA ASP A 426 3.56 -55.41 -0.51
C ASP A 426 3.86 -54.76 -1.87
N SER A 427 3.54 -53.46 -2.01
CA SER A 427 3.80 -52.72 -3.23
C SER A 427 5.26 -52.31 -3.28
N ILE A 428 5.94 -52.72 -4.34
CA ILE A 428 7.33 -52.39 -4.63
C ILE A 428 7.37 -51.27 -5.64
N PHE A 429 8.17 -50.23 -5.34
CA PHE A 429 8.35 -49.06 -6.21
C PHE A 429 9.82 -48.93 -6.61
N ASP A 430 10.08 -48.48 -7.82
CA ASP A 430 11.41 -48.03 -8.26
C ASP A 430 11.78 -46.68 -7.61
N LEU A 431 13.02 -46.20 -7.87
CA LEU A 431 13.48 -44.92 -7.34
C LEU A 431 12.76 -43.71 -7.97
N GLN A 432 12.01 -43.88 -9.05
CA GLN A 432 11.17 -42.86 -9.67
C GLN A 432 9.73 -42.90 -9.15
N GLY A 433 9.43 -43.74 -8.15
CA GLY A 433 8.10 -43.87 -7.55
C GLY A 433 7.09 -44.68 -8.39
N ARG A 434 7.50 -45.38 -9.42
CA ARG A 434 6.65 -46.23 -10.24
C ARG A 434 6.52 -47.61 -9.61
N LYS A 435 5.27 -48.10 -9.55
CA LYS A 435 5.01 -49.46 -9.05
C LYS A 435 5.67 -50.51 -9.97
N THR A 436 6.44 -51.43 -9.41
CA THR A 436 7.20 -52.44 -10.16
C THR A 436 7.19 -53.77 -9.45
N THR A 437 7.66 -54.79 -10.13
CA THR A 437 7.99 -56.12 -9.54
C THR A 437 9.50 -56.21 -9.45
N ALA A 438 10.05 -56.44 -8.26
CA ALA A 438 11.50 -56.50 -8.04
C ALA A 438 12.11 -57.81 -8.62
N THR A 439 12.16 -57.89 -9.96
CA THR A 439 12.67 -59.08 -10.69
C THR A 439 14.13 -58.96 -11.11
N GLN A 440 14.73 -57.78 -10.96
CA GLN A 440 16.14 -57.52 -11.33
C GLN A 440 16.92 -57.00 -10.13
N LYS A 441 18.27 -57.11 -10.18
CA LYS A 441 19.12 -56.49 -9.17
C LYS A 441 18.99 -54.99 -9.21
N GLY A 442 18.65 -54.33 -8.11
CA GLY A 442 18.42 -52.92 -8.06
C GLY A 442 18.03 -52.40 -6.68
N ILE A 443 17.77 -51.10 -6.61
CA ILE A 443 17.28 -50.44 -5.40
C ILE A 443 15.77 -50.18 -5.55
N TYR A 444 15.02 -50.59 -4.57
CA TYR A 444 13.56 -50.49 -4.54
C TYR A 444 13.07 -49.86 -3.24
N ILE A 445 11.89 -49.32 -3.25
CA ILE A 445 11.16 -48.89 -2.06
C ILE A 445 10.07 -49.95 -1.77
N VAL A 446 10.18 -50.63 -0.67
CA VAL A 446 9.22 -51.63 -0.19
C VAL A 446 8.70 -51.22 1.17
N ASN A 447 7.41 -50.97 1.29
CA ASN A 447 6.78 -50.51 2.54
C ASN A 447 7.46 -49.26 3.11
N GLY A 448 7.81 -48.30 2.25
CA GLY A 448 8.46 -47.06 2.65
C GLY A 448 9.97 -47.20 3.01
N LYS A 449 10.54 -48.37 2.89
CA LYS A 449 11.96 -48.61 3.18
C LYS A 449 12.76 -48.92 1.92
N LYS A 450 13.96 -48.39 1.83
CA LYS A 450 14.91 -48.67 0.75
C LYS A 450 15.43 -50.12 0.93
N VAL A 451 15.22 -50.93 -0.10
CA VAL A 451 15.68 -52.33 -0.17
C VAL A 451 16.58 -52.50 -1.40
N VAL A 452 17.73 -53.14 -1.22
CA VAL A 452 18.62 -53.54 -2.32
C VAL A 452 18.40 -55.02 -2.56
N ARG A 453 18.11 -55.40 -3.80
CA ARG A 453 17.97 -56.80 -4.22
C ARG A 453 18.96 -57.12 -5.33
#